data_e1aac1f63f116af99e4671d899771763
#
_entry.id   e1aac1f63f116af99e4671d899771763
#
_cell.length_a   1.000
_cell.length_b   1.000
_cell.length_c   1.000
_cell.angle_alpha   90.00
_cell.angle_beta   90.00
_cell.angle_gamma   90.00
#
_symmetry.space_group_name_H-M   'P 1'
#
loop_
_entity.id
_entity.type
_entity.pdbx_description
1 polymer ?
#
loop_
_entity_poly.entity_id
_entity_poly.type
_entity_poly.pdbx_seq_one_letter_code
_entity_poly.pdbx_strand_id
1 'polypeptide(L)'
;MNDASLLGEAIKYFTEELTQAFKNNNLKTVLTKYHYPDLTPTMVDDSIGSPDGKILIIGETTCKVKDLQGIFNAMGLRGRVECHTDYEDIQRYKFNNLMYNDKYRLIIVGPMPHSTYGKDEFSSVINRMENTEGFPCVRRAIANGGLKITKNNIKQILREELASGFLAA
;
A
#
# COMPACT_ATOMS: atom_id res chain seq x y z
N MET A 1 3.79 -37.15 36.94
CA MET A 1 3.77 -35.70 36.68
C MET A 1 2.28 -35.37 36.41
N ASN A 2 1.72 -34.41 37.13
CA ASN A 2 0.33 -34.00 36.83
C ASN A 2 0.32 -32.98 35.67
N ASP A 3 -0.85 -32.79 35.07
CA ASP A 3 -1.00 -31.89 33.89
C ASP A 3 -0.56 -30.45 34.16
N ALA A 4 -0.71 -29.97 35.40
CA ALA A 4 -0.30 -28.62 35.77
C ALA A 4 1.24 -28.48 35.78
N SER A 5 1.97 -29.49 36.24
CA SER A 5 3.42 -29.53 36.22
C SER A 5 3.94 -29.61 34.76
N LEU A 6 3.32 -30.45 33.94
CA LEU A 6 3.63 -30.61 32.54
C LEU A 6 3.42 -29.30 31.76
N LEU A 7 2.30 -28.61 32.03
CA LEU A 7 1.98 -27.31 31.44
C LEU A 7 3.05 -26.26 31.79
N GLY A 8 3.48 -26.20 33.06
CA GLY A 8 4.52 -25.28 33.52
C GLY A 8 5.85 -25.50 32.80
N GLU A 9 6.29 -26.75 32.64
CA GLU A 9 7.50 -27.10 31.92
C GLU A 9 7.39 -26.76 30.42
N ALA A 10 6.25 -27.04 29.80
CA ALA A 10 6.00 -26.72 28.40
C ALA A 10 6.06 -25.21 28.13
N ILE A 11 5.41 -24.39 28.98
CA ILE A 11 5.45 -22.92 28.86
C ILE A 11 6.89 -22.43 28.94
N LYS A 12 7.67 -22.92 29.91
CA LYS A 12 9.07 -22.54 30.05
C LYS A 12 9.87 -22.88 28.80
N TYR A 13 9.77 -24.12 28.32
CA TYR A 13 10.46 -24.61 27.13
C TYR A 13 10.15 -23.76 25.88
N PHE A 14 8.87 -23.56 25.60
CA PHE A 14 8.47 -22.77 24.42
C PHE A 14 8.85 -21.31 24.52
N THR A 15 8.81 -20.72 25.73
CA THR A 15 9.24 -19.32 25.93
C THR A 15 10.74 -19.18 25.66
N GLU A 16 11.54 -20.13 26.10
CA GLU A 16 13.00 -20.13 25.84
C GLU A 16 13.29 -20.32 24.36
N GLU A 17 12.63 -21.27 23.67
CA GLU A 17 12.82 -21.52 22.24
C GLU A 17 12.44 -20.29 21.40
N LEU A 18 11.28 -19.68 21.67
CA LEU A 18 10.83 -18.47 20.95
C LEU A 18 11.75 -17.27 21.19
N THR A 19 12.24 -17.12 22.43
CA THR A 19 13.19 -16.04 22.77
C THR A 19 14.51 -16.21 22.02
N GLN A 20 15.03 -17.41 21.93
CA GLN A 20 16.25 -17.70 21.16
C GLN A 20 16.02 -17.51 19.66
N ALA A 21 14.88 -17.96 19.15
CA ALA A 21 14.52 -17.78 17.76
C ALA A 21 14.42 -16.29 17.38
N PHE A 22 13.86 -15.47 18.27
CA PHE A 22 13.79 -14.01 18.07
C PHE A 22 15.19 -13.38 18.01
N LYS A 23 16.07 -13.72 18.97
CA LYS A 23 17.46 -13.22 18.99
C LYS A 23 18.26 -13.61 17.74
N ASN A 24 17.96 -14.77 17.17
CA ASN A 24 18.64 -15.32 16.01
C ASN A 24 17.97 -14.97 14.67
N ASN A 25 16.98 -14.09 14.66
CA ASN A 25 16.19 -13.69 13.47
C ASN A 25 15.55 -14.86 12.70
N ASN A 26 15.21 -15.96 13.39
CA ASN A 26 14.57 -17.12 12.79
C ASN A 26 13.19 -17.46 13.41
N LEU A 27 12.59 -16.50 14.09
CA LEU A 27 11.31 -16.68 14.79
C LEU A 27 10.21 -17.23 13.87
N LYS A 28 10.13 -16.73 12.62
CA LYS A 28 9.16 -17.20 11.64
C LYS A 28 9.27 -18.70 11.36
N THR A 29 10.49 -19.23 11.27
CA THR A 29 10.75 -20.66 11.05
C THR A 29 10.25 -21.50 12.21
N VAL A 30 10.49 -21.04 13.45
CA VAL A 30 10.03 -21.74 14.65
C VAL A 30 8.51 -21.71 14.78
N LEU A 31 7.88 -20.58 14.52
CA LEU A 31 6.41 -20.46 14.51
C LEU A 31 5.76 -21.37 13.47
N THR A 32 6.36 -21.46 12.26
CA THR A 32 5.89 -22.38 11.21
C THR A 32 6.00 -23.85 11.65
N LYS A 33 7.09 -24.23 12.32
CA LYS A 33 7.29 -25.59 12.88
C LYS A 33 6.13 -26.00 13.81
N TYR A 34 5.64 -25.07 14.60
CA TYR A 34 4.54 -25.31 15.54
C TYR A 34 3.16 -25.05 14.96
N HIS A 35 3.06 -24.87 13.64
CA HIS A 35 1.77 -24.53 12.99
C HIS A 35 1.06 -23.36 13.68
N TYR A 36 1.84 -22.43 14.23
CA TYR A 36 1.27 -21.27 14.87
C TYR A 36 0.48 -20.47 13.83
N PRO A 37 -0.80 -20.18 14.07
CA PRO A 37 -1.60 -19.38 13.14
C PRO A 37 -0.82 -18.10 12.88
N ASP A 38 -0.64 -17.79 11.60
CA ASP A 38 0.18 -16.67 11.16
C ASP A 38 -0.20 -15.43 11.98
N LEU A 39 0.68 -15.07 12.92
CA LEU A 39 0.63 -13.78 13.60
C LEU A 39 1.17 -12.68 12.66
N THR A 40 1.04 -12.84 11.35
CA THR A 40 0.77 -11.64 10.64
C THR A 40 -0.43 -11.07 11.38
N PRO A 41 -0.32 -9.90 12.06
CA PRO A 41 -1.51 -9.22 12.43
C PRO A 41 -2.36 -9.32 11.16
N THR A 42 -3.54 -9.86 11.22
CA THR A 42 -4.58 -9.35 10.37
C THR A 42 -4.43 -7.87 10.66
N MET A 43 -3.61 -7.21 9.86
CA MET A 43 -3.62 -5.78 9.77
C MET A 43 -5.10 -5.59 9.55
N VAL A 44 -5.81 -5.16 10.60
CA VAL A 44 -7.14 -4.64 10.39
C VAL A 44 -6.84 -3.64 9.31
N ASP A 45 -7.26 -3.98 8.11
CA ASP A 45 -6.94 -3.19 6.95
C ASP A 45 -7.84 -1.96 7.06
N ASP A 46 -7.41 -1.03 7.93
CA ASP A 46 -8.05 0.28 8.14
C ASP A 46 -7.94 1.16 6.89
N SER A 47 -7.37 0.61 5.80
CA SER A 47 -7.27 1.32 4.53
C SER A 47 -8.66 1.55 3.95
N ILE A 48 -8.86 2.76 3.47
CA ILE A 48 -10.09 3.13 2.78
C ILE A 48 -10.19 2.38 1.45
N GLY A 49 -11.39 1.95 1.11
CA GLY A 49 -11.68 1.18 -0.08
C GLY A 49 -11.37 -0.32 0.05
N SER A 50 -12.08 -1.13 -0.72
CA SER A 50 -11.91 -2.58 -0.75
C SER A 50 -10.70 -2.98 -1.61
N PRO A 51 -10.11 -4.18 -1.42
CA PRO A 51 -8.98 -4.66 -2.21
C PRO A 51 -9.21 -4.68 -3.73
N ASP A 52 -10.46 -4.73 -4.17
CA ASP A 52 -10.89 -4.64 -5.57
C ASP A 52 -11.29 -3.22 -6.00
N GLY A 53 -11.12 -2.22 -5.13
CA GLY A 53 -11.40 -0.81 -5.38
C GLY A 53 -10.56 -0.22 -6.50
N LYS A 54 -10.93 0.97 -6.97
CA LYS A 54 -10.21 1.69 -8.02
C LYS A 54 -8.83 2.16 -7.57
N ILE A 55 -7.97 2.37 -8.56
CA ILE A 55 -6.62 2.88 -8.40
C ILE A 55 -6.52 4.19 -9.14
N LEU A 56 -6.19 5.26 -8.43
CA LEU A 56 -5.99 6.58 -9.00
C LEU A 56 -4.52 6.79 -9.31
N ILE A 57 -4.20 7.16 -10.55
CA ILE A 57 -2.88 7.68 -10.92
C ILE A 57 -3.03 9.19 -11.12
N ILE A 58 -2.28 9.98 -10.35
CA ILE A 58 -2.34 11.43 -10.43
C ILE A 58 -0.92 12.03 -10.41
N GLY A 59 -0.62 12.84 -11.42
CA GLY A 59 0.68 13.47 -11.58
C GLY A 59 1.10 13.59 -13.05
N GLU A 60 1.91 14.57 -13.34
CA GLU A 60 2.41 14.82 -14.71
C GLU A 60 3.26 13.65 -15.20
N THR A 61 3.04 13.25 -16.45
CA THR A 61 3.82 12.18 -17.09
C THR A 61 3.84 12.30 -18.60
N THR A 62 4.90 11.76 -19.19
CA THR A 62 5.00 11.54 -20.63
C THR A 62 4.40 10.20 -21.08
N CYS A 63 4.02 9.34 -20.14
CA CYS A 63 3.35 8.07 -20.44
C CYS A 63 1.94 8.34 -20.98
N LYS A 64 1.59 7.71 -22.10
CA LYS A 64 0.22 7.78 -22.60
C LYS A 64 -0.72 7.02 -21.67
N VAL A 65 -1.89 7.57 -21.38
CA VAL A 65 -2.93 6.93 -20.56
C VAL A 65 -3.25 5.52 -21.06
N LYS A 66 -3.30 5.34 -22.39
CA LYS A 66 -3.51 4.03 -23.03
C LYS A 66 -2.47 2.97 -22.65
N ASP A 67 -1.21 3.38 -22.50
CA ASP A 67 -0.12 2.50 -22.10
C ASP A 67 -0.24 2.12 -20.61
N LEU A 68 -0.62 3.07 -19.75
CA LEU A 68 -0.91 2.80 -18.34
C LEU A 68 -2.08 1.84 -18.21
N GLN A 69 -3.17 2.07 -18.91
CA GLN A 69 -4.32 1.14 -18.94
C GLN A 69 -3.92 -0.25 -19.40
N GLY A 70 -3.02 -0.35 -20.40
CA GLY A 70 -2.48 -1.62 -20.88
C GLY A 70 -1.74 -2.40 -19.80
N ILE A 71 -1.00 -1.73 -18.92
CA ILE A 71 -0.33 -2.35 -17.76
C ILE A 71 -1.36 -2.96 -16.81
N PHE A 72 -2.39 -2.20 -16.45
CA PHE A 72 -3.46 -2.69 -15.58
C PHE A 72 -4.20 -3.89 -16.15
N ASN A 73 -4.51 -3.84 -17.44
CA ASN A 73 -5.15 -4.96 -18.12
C ASN A 73 -4.29 -6.23 -18.09
N ALA A 74 -2.98 -6.09 -18.31
CA ALA A 74 -2.04 -7.22 -18.27
C ALA A 74 -1.85 -7.83 -16.88
N MET A 75 -2.18 -7.09 -15.82
CA MET A 75 -2.06 -7.51 -14.42
C MET A 75 -3.39 -7.94 -13.79
N GLY A 76 -4.45 -8.14 -14.58
CA GLY A 76 -5.76 -8.54 -14.08
C GLY A 76 -6.60 -7.41 -13.49
N LEU A 77 -6.14 -6.15 -13.59
CA LEU A 77 -6.76 -4.97 -12.99
C LEU A 77 -7.59 -4.15 -14.01
N ARG A 78 -8.16 -4.83 -15.00
CA ARG A 78 -8.91 -4.17 -16.09
C ARG A 78 -10.04 -3.29 -15.56
N GLY A 79 -10.10 -2.04 -16.06
CA GLY A 79 -11.17 -1.09 -15.72
C GLY A 79 -11.04 -0.44 -14.33
N ARG A 80 -9.97 -0.76 -13.58
CA ARG A 80 -9.76 -0.23 -12.22
C ARG A 80 -8.93 1.03 -12.15
N VAL A 81 -8.24 1.40 -13.23
CA VAL A 81 -7.41 2.61 -13.23
C VAL A 81 -8.18 3.84 -13.66
N GLU A 82 -7.95 4.93 -12.93
CA GLU A 82 -8.37 6.29 -13.27
C GLU A 82 -7.12 7.16 -13.31
N CYS A 83 -6.93 7.93 -14.39
CA CYS A 83 -5.70 8.70 -14.62
C CYS A 83 -6.01 10.19 -14.75
N HIS A 84 -5.32 10.99 -13.95
CA HIS A 84 -5.27 12.45 -14.02
C HIS A 84 -3.81 12.85 -14.24
N THR A 85 -3.41 13.05 -15.50
CA THR A 85 -2.01 13.20 -15.89
C THR A 85 -1.72 14.51 -16.60
N ASP A 86 -2.73 15.29 -16.92
CA ASP A 86 -2.57 16.60 -17.53
C ASP A 86 -2.44 17.69 -16.48
N TYR A 87 -1.56 18.68 -16.74
CA TYR A 87 -1.27 19.78 -15.83
C TYR A 87 -2.54 20.50 -15.34
N GLU A 88 -3.42 20.89 -16.28
CA GLU A 88 -4.64 21.63 -15.95
C GLU A 88 -5.66 20.79 -15.17
N ASP A 89 -5.75 19.49 -15.49
CA ASP A 89 -6.64 18.55 -14.81
C ASP A 89 -6.20 18.34 -13.36
N ILE A 90 -4.88 18.11 -13.14
CA ILE A 90 -4.32 17.95 -11.80
C ILE A 90 -4.49 19.24 -10.99
N GLN A 91 -4.24 20.41 -11.61
CA GLN A 91 -4.36 21.70 -10.91
C GLN A 91 -5.77 21.95 -10.39
N ARG A 92 -6.80 21.53 -11.14
CA ARG A 92 -8.22 21.69 -10.78
C ARG A 92 -8.78 20.54 -9.97
N TYR A 93 -7.98 19.48 -9.74
CA TYR A 93 -8.44 18.29 -9.05
C TYR A 93 -8.83 18.58 -7.61
N LYS A 94 -10.01 18.12 -7.20
CA LYS A 94 -10.54 18.35 -5.84
C LYS A 94 -10.09 17.21 -4.91
N PHE A 95 -8.89 17.29 -4.37
CA PHE A 95 -8.30 16.26 -3.50
C PHE A 95 -9.16 15.95 -2.27
N ASN A 96 -9.92 16.91 -1.75
CA ASN A 96 -10.87 16.69 -0.66
C ASN A 96 -11.92 15.61 -0.96
N ASN A 97 -12.25 15.40 -2.23
CA ASN A 97 -13.21 14.36 -2.64
C ASN A 97 -12.64 12.93 -2.49
N LEU A 98 -11.36 12.79 -2.20
CA LEU A 98 -10.71 11.50 -1.91
C LEU A 98 -10.85 11.10 -0.44
N MET A 99 -11.13 12.05 0.46
CA MET A 99 -11.28 11.76 1.89
C MET A 99 -12.53 10.90 2.12
N TYR A 100 -12.35 9.82 2.85
CA TYR A 100 -13.40 8.84 3.17
C TYR A 100 -14.16 8.31 1.94
N ASN A 101 -13.49 8.30 0.79
CA ASN A 101 -14.03 7.82 -0.47
C ASN A 101 -13.61 6.37 -0.70
N ASP A 102 -14.48 5.44 -0.41
CA ASP A 102 -14.27 3.99 -0.51
C ASP A 102 -14.19 3.46 -1.96
N LYS A 103 -14.44 4.30 -2.94
CA LYS A 103 -14.25 3.97 -4.36
C LYS A 103 -12.79 3.64 -4.68
N TYR A 104 -11.85 4.33 -4.00
CA TYR A 104 -10.43 4.20 -4.27
C TYR A 104 -9.73 3.39 -3.19
N ARG A 105 -8.96 2.40 -3.60
CA ARG A 105 -8.10 1.60 -2.73
C ARG A 105 -6.68 2.18 -2.65
N LEU A 106 -6.16 2.65 -3.76
CA LEU A 106 -4.78 3.10 -3.90
C LEU A 106 -4.72 4.40 -4.70
N ILE A 107 -3.85 5.31 -4.28
CA ILE A 107 -3.46 6.50 -5.02
C ILE A 107 -1.98 6.39 -5.36
N ILE A 108 -1.64 6.42 -6.64
CA ILE A 108 -0.25 6.49 -7.11
C ILE A 108 0.02 7.92 -7.55
N VAL A 109 0.95 8.57 -6.87
CA VAL A 109 1.25 9.99 -7.09
C VAL A 109 2.56 10.18 -7.85
N GLY A 110 2.53 11.05 -8.84
CA GLY A 110 3.68 11.53 -9.58
C GLY A 110 3.97 13.02 -9.31
N PRO A 111 4.70 13.69 -10.20
CA PRO A 111 4.97 15.12 -10.12
C PRO A 111 3.66 15.92 -10.09
N MET A 112 3.57 16.86 -9.14
CA MET A 112 2.42 17.75 -9.01
C MET A 112 2.78 19.16 -9.46
N PRO A 113 1.86 19.89 -10.11
CA PRO A 113 2.02 21.31 -10.37
C PRO A 113 2.29 22.10 -9.09
N HIS A 114 3.16 23.11 -9.17
CA HIS A 114 3.51 23.95 -8.01
C HIS A 114 2.31 24.68 -7.40
N SER A 115 1.31 25.01 -8.22
CA SER A 115 0.08 25.72 -7.84
C SER A 115 -1.09 24.81 -7.54
N THR A 116 -0.86 23.55 -7.14
CA THR A 116 -1.92 22.61 -6.81
C THR A 116 -2.72 23.07 -5.58
N TYR A 117 -4.03 23.11 -5.69
CA TYR A 117 -4.94 23.43 -4.59
C TYR A 117 -5.04 22.27 -3.59
N GLY A 118 -5.50 22.56 -2.37
CA GLY A 118 -5.77 21.54 -1.36
C GLY A 118 -4.57 21.11 -0.53
N LYS A 119 -3.55 21.97 -0.43
CA LYS A 119 -2.38 21.74 0.45
C LYS A 119 -2.71 21.99 1.92
N ASP A 120 -3.66 22.90 2.16
CA ASP A 120 -3.96 23.45 3.49
C ASP A 120 -2.66 23.91 4.23
N GLU A 121 -2.40 23.41 5.43
CA GLU A 121 -1.20 23.71 6.21
C GLU A 121 0.03 22.88 5.81
N PHE A 122 -0.11 21.92 4.89
CA PHE A 122 0.98 21.04 4.46
C PHE A 122 1.84 21.67 3.35
N SER A 123 3.11 21.28 3.30
CA SER A 123 4.06 21.74 2.27
C SER A 123 3.68 21.29 0.85
N SER A 124 2.93 20.19 0.74
CA SER A 124 2.41 19.70 -0.53
C SER A 124 1.11 18.90 -0.31
N VAL A 125 0.30 18.80 -1.35
CA VAL A 125 -0.91 17.97 -1.33
C VAL A 125 -0.59 16.47 -1.10
N ILE A 126 0.57 16.00 -1.55
CA ILE A 126 1.02 14.62 -1.32
C ILE A 126 1.25 14.40 0.17
N ASN A 127 2.01 15.29 0.82
CA ASN A 127 2.24 15.20 2.26
C ASN A 127 0.94 15.24 3.06
N ARG A 128 -0.02 16.05 2.61
CA ARG A 128 -1.34 16.06 3.22
C ARG A 128 -2.03 14.70 3.10
N MET A 129 -2.10 14.12 1.91
CA MET A 129 -2.75 12.82 1.70
C MET A 129 -2.09 11.69 2.50
N GLU A 130 -0.76 11.73 2.68
CA GLU A 130 -0.02 10.72 3.43
C GLU A 130 -0.17 10.85 4.96
N ASN A 131 -0.42 12.05 5.46
CA ASN A 131 -0.40 12.35 6.91
C ASN A 131 -1.77 12.72 7.49
N THR A 132 -2.82 12.74 6.67
CA THR A 132 -4.18 13.02 7.12
C THR A 132 -5.00 11.75 7.04
N GLU A 133 -5.66 11.39 8.15
CA GLU A 133 -6.62 10.30 8.19
C GLU A 133 -7.75 10.52 7.19
N GLY A 134 -8.25 9.45 6.61
CA GLY A 134 -9.37 9.49 5.68
C GLY A 134 -8.97 9.47 4.20
N PHE A 135 -7.70 9.58 3.86
CA PHE A 135 -7.27 9.37 2.47
C PHE A 135 -7.00 7.89 2.19
N PRO A 136 -7.29 7.40 0.96
CA PRO A 136 -6.82 6.11 0.50
C PRO A 136 -5.29 6.00 0.57
N CYS A 137 -4.78 4.78 0.61
CA CYS A 137 -3.33 4.54 0.67
C CYS A 137 -2.61 5.23 -0.50
N VAL A 138 -1.50 5.92 -0.20
CA VAL A 138 -0.70 6.66 -1.18
C VAL A 138 0.62 5.94 -1.45
N ARG A 139 0.99 5.82 -2.72
CA ARG A 139 2.33 5.36 -3.16
C ARG A 139 2.95 6.39 -4.09
N ARG A 140 4.19 6.74 -3.85
CA ARG A 140 4.94 7.66 -4.70
C ARG A 140 5.56 6.92 -5.87
N ALA A 141 5.29 7.37 -7.09
CA ALA A 141 6.02 6.91 -8.26
C ALA A 141 7.37 7.63 -8.33
N ILE A 142 8.45 6.92 -8.05
CA ILE A 142 9.80 7.47 -7.97
C ILE A 142 10.68 6.86 -9.05
N ALA A 143 11.47 7.71 -9.73
CA ALA A 143 12.53 7.30 -10.61
C ALA A 143 13.66 8.34 -10.57
N ASN A 144 14.92 7.89 -10.58
CA ASN A 144 16.11 8.76 -10.53
C ASN A 144 16.12 9.73 -9.34
N GLY A 145 15.64 9.27 -8.18
CA GLY A 145 15.64 10.07 -6.94
C GLY A 145 14.54 11.12 -6.83
N GLY A 146 13.59 11.18 -7.75
CA GLY A 146 12.49 12.13 -7.73
C GLY A 146 11.14 11.54 -8.15
N LEU A 147 10.07 12.29 -7.95
CA LEU A 147 8.75 11.92 -8.41
C LEU A 147 8.74 11.86 -9.94
N LYS A 148 8.40 10.72 -10.48
CA LYS A 148 8.27 10.50 -11.93
C LYS A 148 7.44 9.26 -12.21
N ILE A 149 6.37 9.39 -12.95
CA ILE A 149 5.58 8.25 -13.41
C ILE A 149 6.26 7.62 -14.62
N THR A 150 6.57 6.34 -14.53
CA THR A 150 7.11 5.52 -15.62
C THR A 150 6.37 4.19 -15.68
N LYS A 151 6.38 3.54 -16.85
CA LYS A 151 5.76 2.21 -17.01
C LYS A 151 6.36 1.19 -16.03
N ASN A 152 7.65 1.30 -15.74
CA ASN A 152 8.35 0.35 -14.88
C ASN A 152 7.97 0.51 -13.40
N ASN A 153 7.93 1.75 -12.87
CA ASN A 153 7.58 1.91 -11.46
C ASN A 153 6.08 1.66 -11.21
N ILE A 154 5.20 1.96 -12.16
CA ILE A 154 3.79 1.56 -12.06
C ILE A 154 3.68 0.04 -11.98
N LYS A 155 4.36 -0.71 -12.87
CA LYS A 155 4.38 -2.19 -12.81
C LYS A 155 4.91 -2.71 -11.49
N GLN A 156 5.97 -2.09 -10.96
CA GLN A 156 6.58 -2.50 -9.69
C GLN A 156 5.62 -2.29 -8.52
N ILE A 157 5.05 -1.09 -8.39
CA ILE A 157 4.08 -0.77 -7.33
C ILE A 157 2.91 -1.77 -7.38
N LEU A 158 2.31 -1.99 -8.55
CA LEU A 158 1.19 -2.91 -8.67
C LEU A 158 1.56 -4.36 -8.30
N ARG A 159 2.76 -4.83 -8.66
CA ARG A 159 3.24 -6.18 -8.26
C ARG A 159 3.40 -6.30 -6.75
N GLU A 160 3.96 -5.30 -6.11
CA GLU A 160 4.15 -5.26 -4.67
C GLU A 160 2.80 -5.28 -3.93
N GLU A 161 1.84 -4.46 -4.37
CA GLU A 161 0.53 -4.37 -3.74
C GLU A 161 -0.34 -5.62 -3.99
N LEU A 162 -0.20 -6.28 -5.15
CA LEU A 162 -0.84 -7.57 -5.42
C LEU A 162 -0.18 -8.70 -4.60
N ALA A 163 1.14 -8.72 -4.51
CA ALA A 163 1.87 -9.73 -3.75
C ALA A 163 1.61 -9.66 -2.24
N SER A 164 1.38 -8.45 -1.71
CA SER A 164 1.03 -8.23 -0.31
C SER A 164 -0.44 -8.56 0.01
N GLY A 165 -1.29 -8.75 -1.00
CA GLY A 165 -2.74 -8.89 -0.83
C GLY A 165 -3.47 -7.57 -0.56
N PHE A 166 -2.77 -6.43 -0.62
CA PHE A 166 -3.40 -5.11 -0.50
C PHE A 166 -4.36 -4.82 -1.66
N LEU A 167 -4.00 -5.27 -2.86
CA LEU A 167 -4.87 -5.30 -4.03
C LEU A 167 -5.27 -6.74 -4.36
N ALA A 168 -6.53 -6.95 -4.71
CA ALA A 168 -7.01 -8.18 -5.36
C ALA A 168 -7.04 -8.01 -6.87
N ALA A 169 -6.70 -9.05 -7.62
CA ALA A 169 -6.82 -9.07 -9.09
C ALA A 169 -8.20 -9.56 -9.52
#